data_4027b25a742443d8ffd2c65fc96092fc
#
_entry.id   4027b25a742443d8ffd2c65fc96092fc
#
_cell.length_a   1.000
_cell.length_b   1.000
_cell.length_c   1.000
_cell.angle_alpha   90.00
_cell.angle_beta   90.00
_cell.angle_gamma   90.00
#
_symmetry.space_group_name_H-M   'P 1'
#
loop_
_entity.id
_entity.type
_entity.pdbx_description
1 polymer ?
#
loop_
_entity_poly.entity_id
_entity_poly.type
_entity_poly.pdbx_seq_one_letter_code
_entity_poly.pdbx_strand_id
1 'polypeptide(L)'
;MTETAKKKRGMPSSFTILLALLAIVAVITVIVSGTSGGAVTAARLSDFCTAPIKGFADALPVCLFVMILGGFLGMMTETGALDNGIAVLVQKLKGNEIMLIPVLMLIFSLGGTTYGMCEETVPFYALLAATMMAAGFDPMVGAATVLLGAGCGCLGSTVNPFAVGAAVDALTGVGIEVNQSIIIGLGAVLWIVTTAMSIFFVMNYAKKVKADKGSTILSMQELKDAEEAHGKAASEVHKEVKLTGRQKGVLIAFAFTFVVMIVGFIPLADLNEGVANFFDAGAVYDADGNAVVQGWSALITGLPIGQWYFDEASTWFFLMAVLIGIIGGLSEKQIVNTFITGAADMMSVVLVIALARGISVLMANTGLDVFVLDAAANALAGLSGVIFAPMSFLVYFGLSFLIPSTSGMATVSMPIMGPLAVKLGFSPEVMVMIFSAAIGVVNLFTPTSGAIMGGLALAKIEWTTWLKFALKLIVALSVVCAILLTVACVLI
;
A
#
# COMPACT_ATOMS: atom_id res chain seq x y z
N MET A 1 -17.19 -50.42 2.37
CA MET A 1 -17.48 -49.19 3.16
C MET A 1 -16.49 -48.15 2.68
N THR A 2 -16.91 -47.30 1.77
CA THR A 2 -16.09 -46.21 1.23
C THR A 2 -16.21 -45.02 2.17
N GLU A 3 -15.15 -44.77 2.92
CA GLU A 3 -15.02 -43.58 3.75
C GLU A 3 -14.98 -42.35 2.82
N THR A 4 -16.08 -41.61 2.78
CA THR A 4 -16.15 -40.30 2.13
C THR A 4 -15.26 -39.37 2.91
N ALA A 5 -14.02 -39.15 2.40
CA ALA A 5 -13.12 -38.13 2.90
C ALA A 5 -13.88 -36.79 2.88
N LYS A 6 -14.21 -36.25 4.06
CA LYS A 6 -14.74 -34.89 4.21
C LYS A 6 -13.73 -33.93 3.54
N LYS A 7 -14.11 -33.45 2.35
CA LYS A 7 -13.39 -32.35 1.68
C LYS A 7 -13.28 -31.22 2.71
N LYS A 8 -12.08 -30.96 3.24
CA LYS A 8 -11.83 -29.77 4.04
C LYS A 8 -12.29 -28.60 3.19
N ARG A 9 -13.27 -27.85 3.64
CA ARG A 9 -13.71 -26.61 2.99
C ARG A 9 -12.48 -25.71 2.94
N GLY A 10 -11.97 -25.45 1.75
CA GLY A 10 -10.96 -24.43 1.53
C GLY A 10 -11.44 -23.08 2.08
N MET A 11 -10.53 -22.21 2.43
CA MET A 11 -10.88 -20.88 2.92
C MET A 11 -11.62 -20.09 1.83
N PRO A 12 -12.54 -19.19 2.23
CA PRO A 12 -13.20 -18.29 1.28
C PRO A 12 -12.15 -17.44 0.54
N SER A 13 -12.36 -17.20 -0.74
CA SER A 13 -11.54 -16.28 -1.51
C SER A 13 -11.64 -14.84 -0.97
N SER A 14 -10.65 -13.98 -1.30
CA SER A 14 -10.67 -12.55 -0.98
C SER A 14 -11.98 -11.88 -1.37
N PHE A 15 -12.51 -12.22 -2.54
CA PHE A 15 -13.83 -11.77 -3.01
C PHE A 15 -14.96 -12.11 -2.07
N THR A 16 -15.01 -13.37 -1.62
CA THR A 16 -16.05 -13.84 -0.70
C THR A 16 -15.97 -13.12 0.63
N ILE A 17 -14.76 -12.89 1.14
CA ILE A 17 -14.55 -12.17 2.41
C ILE A 17 -15.05 -10.72 2.27
N LEU A 18 -14.67 -10.02 1.20
CA LEU A 18 -15.07 -8.63 0.98
C LEU A 18 -16.58 -8.49 0.73
N LEU A 19 -17.19 -9.40 -0.04
CA LEU A 19 -18.65 -9.42 -0.21
C LEU A 19 -19.38 -9.68 1.11
N ALA A 20 -18.85 -10.57 1.95
CA ALA A 20 -19.42 -10.82 3.27
C ALA A 20 -19.29 -9.57 4.17
N LEU A 21 -18.16 -8.89 4.16
CA LEU A 21 -17.97 -7.62 4.88
C LEU A 21 -18.92 -6.53 4.37
N LEU A 22 -19.08 -6.39 3.07
CA LEU A 22 -20.04 -5.45 2.47
C LEU A 22 -21.47 -5.75 2.94
N ALA A 23 -21.87 -7.03 2.97
CA ALA A 23 -23.18 -7.45 3.47
C ALA A 23 -23.34 -7.15 4.98
N ILE A 24 -22.32 -7.40 5.78
CA ILE A 24 -22.31 -7.08 7.21
C ILE A 24 -22.50 -5.59 7.43
N VAL A 25 -21.75 -4.75 6.71
CA VAL A 25 -21.88 -3.29 6.80
C VAL A 25 -23.28 -2.83 6.38
N ALA A 26 -23.84 -3.37 5.30
CA ALA A 26 -25.22 -3.07 4.90
C ALA A 26 -26.25 -3.43 6.00
N VAL A 27 -26.10 -4.58 6.66
CA VAL A 27 -26.95 -4.97 7.79
C VAL A 27 -26.76 -4.03 8.99
N ILE A 28 -25.52 -3.62 9.28
CA ILE A 28 -25.24 -2.66 10.36
C ILE A 28 -25.96 -1.34 10.10
N THR A 29 -25.96 -0.81 8.86
CA THR A 29 -26.70 0.43 8.54
C THR A 29 -28.18 0.31 8.82
N VAL A 30 -28.81 -0.85 8.52
CA VAL A 30 -30.22 -1.09 8.79
C VAL A 30 -30.51 -1.10 10.30
N ILE A 31 -29.64 -1.74 11.10
CA ILE A 31 -29.79 -1.80 12.56
C ILE A 31 -29.62 -0.40 13.17
N VAL A 32 -28.56 0.31 12.77
CA VAL A 32 -28.19 1.61 13.34
C VAL A 32 -29.18 2.71 12.90
N SER A 33 -29.77 2.63 11.71
CA SER A 33 -30.75 3.62 11.22
C SER A 33 -31.96 3.75 12.15
N GLY A 34 -32.37 2.64 12.81
CA GLY A 34 -33.47 2.66 13.78
C GLY A 34 -33.16 3.36 15.10
N THR A 35 -31.89 3.54 15.45
CA THR A 35 -31.43 4.12 16.73
C THR A 35 -30.66 5.42 16.60
N SER A 36 -30.24 5.79 15.40
CA SER A 36 -29.40 6.95 15.13
C SER A 36 -30.14 8.30 15.08
N GLY A 37 -31.45 8.31 15.28
CA GLY A 37 -32.22 9.56 15.18
C GLY A 37 -32.22 10.23 13.80
N GLY A 38 -31.93 9.46 12.74
CA GLY A 38 -31.86 9.93 11.36
C GLY A 38 -30.43 10.26 10.86
N ALA A 39 -29.42 10.13 11.70
CA ALA A 39 -28.02 10.35 11.29
C ALA A 39 -27.52 9.28 10.31
N VAL A 40 -28.04 8.06 10.40
CA VAL A 40 -27.73 6.96 9.48
C VAL A 40 -28.97 6.55 8.71
N THR A 41 -28.84 6.43 7.38
CA THR A 41 -29.90 5.90 6.52
C THR A 41 -29.69 4.40 6.30
N ALA A 42 -30.77 3.63 6.34
CA ALA A 42 -30.70 2.18 6.06
C ALA A 42 -30.27 1.94 4.60
N ALA A 43 -29.25 1.12 4.41
CA ALA A 43 -28.86 0.70 3.07
C ALA A 43 -29.99 -0.10 2.41
N ARG A 44 -30.32 0.25 1.18
CA ARG A 44 -31.26 -0.50 0.34
C ARG A 44 -30.54 -1.64 -0.35
N LEU A 45 -31.31 -2.64 -0.82
CA LEU A 45 -30.73 -3.71 -1.61
C LEU A 45 -30.00 -3.19 -2.86
N SER A 46 -30.49 -2.11 -3.48
CA SER A 46 -29.84 -1.44 -4.59
C SER A 46 -28.47 -0.87 -4.21
N ASP A 47 -28.33 -0.30 -3.00
CA ASP A 47 -27.07 0.28 -2.53
C ASP A 47 -26.02 -0.81 -2.34
N PHE A 48 -26.40 -1.94 -1.75
CA PHE A 48 -25.54 -3.13 -1.65
C PHE A 48 -25.14 -3.67 -3.02
N CYS A 49 -26.08 -3.86 -3.95
CA CYS A 49 -25.79 -4.43 -5.27
C CYS A 49 -24.95 -3.50 -6.15
N THR A 50 -25.12 -2.17 -6.01
CA THR A 50 -24.37 -1.20 -6.81
C THR A 50 -23.04 -0.78 -6.18
N ALA A 51 -22.82 -1.07 -4.89
CA ALA A 51 -21.60 -0.68 -4.17
C ALA A 51 -20.29 -1.14 -4.86
N PRO A 52 -20.16 -2.37 -5.38
CA PRO A 52 -18.95 -2.78 -6.10
C PRO A 52 -18.67 -1.93 -7.33
N ILE A 53 -19.70 -1.57 -8.10
CA ILE A 53 -19.57 -0.75 -9.32
C ILE A 53 -19.21 0.69 -8.98
N LYS A 54 -19.87 1.26 -7.96
CA LYS A 54 -19.53 2.60 -7.45
C LYS A 54 -18.13 2.63 -6.86
N GLY A 55 -17.74 1.56 -6.15
CA GLY A 55 -16.37 1.40 -5.63
C GLY A 55 -15.32 1.32 -6.73
N PHE A 56 -15.61 0.64 -7.84
CA PHE A 56 -14.74 0.64 -9.02
C PHE A 56 -14.60 2.04 -9.62
N ALA A 57 -15.71 2.76 -9.78
CA ALA A 57 -15.70 4.12 -10.30
C ALA A 57 -14.92 5.09 -9.40
N ASP A 58 -15.05 4.96 -8.07
CA ASP A 58 -14.32 5.76 -7.09
C ASP A 58 -12.83 5.43 -7.06
N ALA A 59 -12.45 4.15 -7.27
CA ALA A 59 -11.07 3.69 -7.30
C ALA A 59 -10.45 3.65 -8.71
N LEU A 60 -11.12 4.22 -9.72
CA LEU A 60 -10.69 4.09 -11.12
C LEU A 60 -9.23 4.51 -11.36
N PRO A 61 -8.71 5.63 -10.82
CA PRO A 61 -7.31 6.02 -11.02
C PRO A 61 -6.34 4.96 -10.49
N VAL A 62 -6.59 4.42 -9.30
CA VAL A 62 -5.76 3.35 -8.69
C VAL A 62 -5.84 2.06 -9.52
N CYS A 63 -7.05 1.67 -9.93
CA CYS A 63 -7.27 0.48 -10.73
C CYS A 63 -6.54 0.56 -12.09
N LEU A 64 -6.63 1.72 -12.75
CA LEU A 64 -5.93 1.98 -14.00
C LEU A 64 -4.41 1.91 -13.82
N PHE A 65 -3.89 2.55 -12.77
CA PHE A 65 -2.46 2.54 -12.45
C PHE A 65 -1.95 1.10 -12.24
N VAL A 66 -2.64 0.29 -11.44
CA VAL A 66 -2.26 -1.12 -11.19
C VAL A 66 -2.24 -1.94 -12.48
N MET A 67 -3.21 -1.74 -13.38
CA MET A 67 -3.23 -2.41 -14.69
C MET A 67 -2.04 -1.98 -15.57
N ILE A 68 -1.76 -0.67 -15.63
CA ILE A 68 -0.62 -0.14 -16.40
C ILE A 68 0.70 -0.66 -15.84
N LEU A 69 0.83 -0.71 -14.52
CA LEU A 69 2.02 -1.25 -13.85
C LEU A 69 2.20 -2.75 -14.17
N GLY A 70 1.09 -3.51 -14.22
CA GLY A 70 1.14 -4.91 -14.69
C GLY A 70 1.65 -5.04 -16.12
N GLY A 71 1.16 -4.19 -17.04
CA GLY A 71 1.65 -4.12 -18.42
C GLY A 71 3.13 -3.74 -18.50
N PHE A 72 3.57 -2.75 -17.71
CA PHE A 72 4.96 -2.33 -17.59
C PHE A 72 5.88 -3.48 -17.13
N LEU A 73 5.49 -4.22 -16.10
CA LEU A 73 6.25 -5.37 -15.63
C LEU A 73 6.22 -6.54 -16.64
N GLY A 74 5.13 -6.73 -17.36
CA GLY A 74 5.06 -7.66 -18.48
C GLY A 74 6.17 -7.39 -19.51
N MET A 75 6.43 -6.12 -19.86
CA MET A 75 7.55 -5.74 -20.73
C MET A 75 8.90 -6.15 -20.16
N MET A 76 9.10 -5.95 -18.86
CA MET A 76 10.33 -6.34 -18.17
C MET A 76 10.59 -7.84 -18.27
N THR A 77 9.55 -8.65 -18.06
CA THR A 77 9.62 -10.10 -18.13
C THR A 77 9.85 -10.58 -19.58
N GLU A 78 9.10 -10.04 -20.54
CA GLU A 78 9.22 -10.42 -21.96
C GLU A 78 10.62 -10.12 -22.54
N THR A 79 11.27 -9.04 -22.09
CA THR A 79 12.66 -8.75 -22.47
C THR A 79 13.68 -9.68 -21.82
N GLY A 80 13.27 -10.48 -20.83
CA GLY A 80 14.16 -11.30 -20.01
C GLY A 80 15.13 -10.47 -19.14
N ALA A 81 14.95 -9.15 -19.07
CA ALA A 81 15.83 -8.28 -18.33
C ALA A 81 15.66 -8.47 -16.83
N LEU A 82 14.42 -8.68 -16.38
CA LEU A 82 14.09 -8.87 -14.97
C LEU A 82 14.69 -10.18 -14.45
N ASP A 83 14.41 -11.30 -15.12
CA ASP A 83 14.87 -12.64 -14.71
C ASP A 83 16.40 -12.72 -14.69
N ASN A 84 17.05 -12.22 -15.76
CA ASN A 84 18.49 -12.19 -15.85
C ASN A 84 19.11 -11.19 -14.85
N GLY A 85 18.44 -10.07 -14.57
CA GLY A 85 18.86 -9.10 -13.56
C GLY A 85 18.86 -9.70 -12.16
N ILE A 86 17.79 -10.42 -11.80
CA ILE A 86 17.67 -11.17 -10.55
C ILE A 86 18.74 -12.25 -10.46
N ALA A 87 18.95 -13.03 -11.52
CA ALA A 87 19.97 -14.07 -11.56
C ALA A 87 21.36 -13.51 -11.25
N VAL A 88 21.73 -12.40 -11.90
CA VAL A 88 23.02 -11.73 -11.65
C VAL A 88 23.12 -11.17 -10.23
N LEU A 89 22.02 -10.61 -9.69
CA LEU A 89 21.98 -10.08 -8.32
C LEU A 89 22.21 -11.20 -7.29
N VAL A 90 21.46 -12.32 -7.43
CA VAL A 90 21.62 -13.49 -6.55
C VAL A 90 23.02 -14.09 -6.66
N GLN A 91 23.59 -14.21 -7.87
CA GLN A 91 24.95 -14.68 -8.09
C GLN A 91 26.00 -13.79 -7.41
N LYS A 92 25.85 -12.46 -7.47
CA LYS A 92 26.74 -11.52 -6.79
C LYS A 92 26.67 -11.59 -5.27
N LEU A 93 25.53 -11.99 -4.73
CA LEU A 93 25.29 -12.13 -3.29
C LEU A 93 25.51 -13.56 -2.79
N LYS A 94 26.06 -14.45 -3.62
CA LYS A 94 26.27 -15.88 -3.30
C LYS A 94 26.98 -16.04 -1.95
N GLY A 95 26.28 -16.70 -1.01
CA GLY A 95 26.72 -16.87 0.38
C GLY A 95 26.22 -15.78 1.35
N ASN A 96 25.62 -14.70 0.85
CA ASN A 96 25.10 -13.60 1.67
C ASN A 96 23.69 -13.14 1.23
N GLU A 97 22.90 -14.07 0.65
CA GLU A 97 21.58 -13.78 0.07
C GLU A 97 20.59 -13.20 1.10
N ILE A 98 20.82 -13.48 2.38
CA ILE A 98 19.99 -12.93 3.47
C ILE A 98 20.02 -11.39 3.54
N MET A 99 21.07 -10.76 3.01
CA MET A 99 21.19 -9.30 2.94
C MET A 99 20.25 -8.66 1.92
N LEU A 100 19.66 -9.45 1.01
CA LEU A 100 18.58 -8.96 0.16
C LEU A 100 17.40 -8.41 0.97
N ILE A 101 17.07 -9.07 2.09
CA ILE A 101 15.93 -8.75 2.93
C ILE A 101 16.01 -7.32 3.46
N PRO A 102 17.02 -6.94 4.28
CA PRO A 102 17.08 -5.60 4.84
C PRO A 102 17.24 -4.52 3.76
N VAL A 103 17.99 -4.78 2.68
CA VAL A 103 18.17 -3.80 1.60
C VAL A 103 16.85 -3.52 0.89
N LEU A 104 16.11 -4.55 0.50
CA LEU A 104 14.83 -4.39 -0.18
C LEU A 104 13.77 -3.80 0.75
N MET A 105 13.70 -4.25 2.03
CA MET A 105 12.78 -3.67 3.00
C MET A 105 13.04 -2.18 3.24
N LEU A 106 14.31 -1.74 3.28
CA LEU A 106 14.64 -0.31 3.38
C LEU A 106 14.18 0.46 2.15
N ILE A 107 14.38 -0.06 0.94
CA ILE A 107 13.92 0.57 -0.30
C ILE A 107 12.39 0.71 -0.30
N PHE A 108 11.66 -0.37 -0.02
CA PHE A 108 10.21 -0.34 0.05
C PHE A 108 9.70 0.59 1.16
N SER A 109 10.36 0.58 2.34
CA SER A 109 9.95 1.43 3.45
C SER A 109 10.18 2.92 3.18
N LEU A 110 11.23 3.24 2.42
CA LEU A 110 11.46 4.62 1.96
C LEU A 110 10.32 5.08 1.04
N GLY A 111 9.89 4.24 0.09
CA GLY A 111 8.71 4.52 -0.73
C GLY A 111 7.44 4.68 0.13
N GLY A 112 7.24 3.80 1.10
CA GLY A 112 6.09 3.86 2.01
C GLY A 112 6.04 5.15 2.82
N THR A 113 7.16 5.59 3.43
CA THR A 113 7.20 6.78 4.28
C THR A 113 7.10 8.10 3.50
N THR A 114 7.56 8.11 2.25
CA THR A 114 7.61 9.33 1.43
C THR A 114 6.35 9.57 0.63
N TYR A 115 5.87 8.59 -0.13
CA TYR A 115 4.68 8.77 -0.97
C TYR A 115 3.55 7.75 -0.71
N GLY A 116 3.69 6.91 0.31
CA GLY A 116 2.64 5.98 0.69
C GLY A 116 2.55 4.73 -0.19
N MET A 117 3.70 4.21 -0.67
CA MET A 117 3.79 3.03 -1.52
C MET A 117 2.98 1.85 -0.97
N CYS A 118 1.92 1.47 -1.65
CA CYS A 118 1.02 0.38 -1.25
C CYS A 118 0.63 -0.47 -2.47
N GLU A 119 -0.24 0.04 -3.33
CA GLU A 119 -0.75 -0.65 -4.51
C GLU A 119 0.35 -0.95 -5.54
N GLU A 120 1.33 -0.08 -5.66
CA GLU A 120 2.50 -0.22 -6.53
C GLU A 120 3.37 -1.41 -6.14
N THR A 121 3.24 -1.91 -4.92
CA THR A 121 3.98 -3.08 -4.46
C THR A 121 3.46 -4.39 -5.02
N VAL A 122 2.19 -4.42 -5.46
CA VAL A 122 1.47 -5.65 -5.81
C VAL A 122 2.24 -6.55 -6.77
N PRO A 123 2.78 -6.04 -7.90
CA PRO A 123 3.52 -6.90 -8.83
C PRO A 123 4.84 -7.46 -8.26
N PHE A 124 5.41 -6.79 -7.25
CA PHE A 124 6.66 -7.24 -6.65
C PHE A 124 6.51 -8.48 -5.78
N TYR A 125 5.30 -8.84 -5.37
CA TYR A 125 5.09 -10.05 -4.55
C TYR A 125 5.45 -11.32 -5.32
N ALA A 126 4.99 -11.46 -6.56
CA ALA A 126 5.35 -12.60 -7.42
C ALA A 126 6.85 -12.61 -7.71
N LEU A 127 7.42 -11.45 -8.04
CA LEU A 127 8.83 -11.27 -8.32
C LEU A 127 9.71 -11.68 -7.14
N LEU A 128 9.42 -11.16 -5.94
CA LEU A 128 10.22 -11.45 -4.76
C LEU A 128 9.95 -12.85 -4.20
N ALA A 129 8.75 -13.41 -4.39
CA ALA A 129 8.52 -14.83 -4.11
C ALA A 129 9.48 -15.71 -4.94
N ALA A 130 9.54 -15.51 -6.25
CA ALA A 130 10.48 -16.22 -7.13
C ALA A 130 11.95 -15.99 -6.74
N THR A 131 12.32 -14.73 -6.48
CA THR A 131 13.68 -14.34 -6.10
C THR A 131 14.14 -15.02 -4.80
N MET A 132 13.28 -15.01 -3.77
CA MET A 132 13.61 -15.60 -2.48
C MET A 132 13.62 -17.12 -2.54
N MET A 133 12.75 -17.74 -3.35
CA MET A 133 12.82 -19.19 -3.62
C MET A 133 14.14 -19.56 -4.30
N ALA A 134 14.58 -18.79 -5.29
CA ALA A 134 15.89 -18.98 -5.94
C ALA A 134 17.06 -18.82 -4.97
N ALA A 135 16.95 -17.91 -3.99
CA ALA A 135 17.95 -17.71 -2.93
C ALA A 135 17.90 -18.77 -1.82
N GLY A 136 17.01 -19.77 -1.93
CA GLY A 136 16.88 -20.89 -0.99
C GLY A 136 15.97 -20.63 0.21
N PHE A 137 15.18 -19.55 0.18
CA PHE A 137 14.11 -19.23 1.13
C PHE A 137 12.76 -19.77 0.64
N ASP A 138 11.70 -19.50 1.37
CA ASP A 138 10.32 -19.73 0.93
C ASP A 138 9.67 -18.46 0.37
N PRO A 139 8.53 -18.57 -0.34
CA PRO A 139 7.82 -17.40 -0.88
C PRO A 139 7.30 -16.45 0.19
N MET A 140 7.08 -16.92 1.44
CA MET A 140 6.69 -16.07 2.56
C MET A 140 7.73 -14.98 2.85
N VAL A 141 9.03 -15.31 2.74
CA VAL A 141 10.11 -14.32 2.92
C VAL A 141 10.01 -13.22 1.86
N GLY A 142 9.69 -13.57 0.61
CA GLY A 142 9.48 -12.60 -0.47
C GLY A 142 8.30 -11.67 -0.19
N ALA A 143 7.14 -12.24 0.11
CA ALA A 143 5.94 -11.47 0.42
C ALA A 143 6.14 -10.57 1.66
N ALA A 144 6.76 -11.10 2.72
CA ALA A 144 7.04 -10.34 3.94
C ALA A 144 8.02 -9.17 3.69
N THR A 145 9.01 -9.36 2.83
CA THR A 145 9.96 -8.31 2.45
C THR A 145 9.25 -7.12 1.79
N VAL A 146 8.29 -7.39 0.91
CA VAL A 146 7.49 -6.35 0.24
C VAL A 146 6.51 -5.70 1.23
N LEU A 147 5.63 -6.51 1.82
CA LEU A 147 4.50 -6.01 2.60
C LEU A 147 4.94 -5.29 3.87
N LEU A 148 5.86 -5.89 4.64
CA LEU A 148 6.36 -5.26 5.86
C LEU A 148 7.33 -4.13 5.56
N GLY A 149 8.08 -4.21 4.45
CA GLY A 149 8.91 -3.09 4.00
C GLY A 149 8.08 -1.85 3.73
N ALA A 150 7.21 -1.90 2.73
CA ALA A 150 6.36 -0.77 2.35
C ALA A 150 5.40 -0.35 3.46
N GLY A 151 4.74 -1.31 4.10
CA GLY A 151 3.75 -1.05 5.14
C GLY A 151 4.31 -0.36 6.38
N CYS A 152 5.55 -0.71 6.83
CA CYS A 152 6.20 0.03 7.93
C CYS A 152 6.60 1.45 7.52
N GLY A 153 6.90 1.66 6.24
CA GLY A 153 7.05 3.01 5.68
C GLY A 153 5.76 3.81 5.79
N CYS A 154 4.65 3.27 5.29
CA CYS A 154 3.34 3.91 5.37
C CYS A 154 2.88 4.17 6.81
N LEU A 155 3.21 3.26 7.75
CA LEU A 155 2.92 3.42 9.16
C LEU A 155 3.63 4.65 9.75
N GLY A 156 4.91 4.82 9.42
CA GLY A 156 5.72 5.97 9.82
C GLY A 156 5.81 7.02 8.72
N SER A 157 4.67 7.43 8.14
CA SER A 157 4.61 8.42 7.07
C SER A 157 5.26 9.74 7.47
N THR A 158 6.15 10.25 6.62
CA THR A 158 6.83 11.56 6.83
C THR A 158 6.19 12.66 5.98
N VAL A 159 6.13 12.44 4.66
CA VAL A 159 5.57 13.39 3.68
C VAL A 159 4.55 12.74 2.75
N ASN A 160 4.05 11.58 3.13
CA ASN A 160 3.09 10.79 2.39
C ASN A 160 1.81 11.60 2.08
N PRO A 161 1.51 11.91 0.81
CA PRO A 161 0.37 12.76 0.45
C PRO A 161 -0.98 12.10 0.79
N PHE A 162 -1.08 10.77 0.76
CA PHE A 162 -2.32 10.04 1.01
C PHE A 162 -2.68 9.92 2.49
N ALA A 163 -1.70 9.99 3.39
CA ALA A 163 -1.93 9.94 4.83
C ALA A 163 -1.71 11.32 5.45
N VAL A 164 -0.47 11.80 5.43
CA VAL A 164 -0.10 13.07 6.07
C VAL A 164 -0.69 14.25 5.30
N GLY A 165 -0.50 14.32 3.98
CA GLY A 165 -1.03 15.41 3.17
C GLY A 165 -2.55 15.55 3.33
N ALA A 166 -3.30 14.47 3.10
CA ALA A 166 -4.76 14.49 3.25
C ALA A 166 -5.23 14.86 4.67
N ALA A 167 -4.49 14.46 5.71
CA ALA A 167 -4.82 14.82 7.10
C ALA A 167 -4.54 16.30 7.38
N VAL A 168 -3.43 16.84 6.88
CA VAL A 168 -3.07 18.25 7.01
C VAL A 168 -4.07 19.14 6.27
N ASP A 169 -4.40 18.80 5.02
CA ASP A 169 -5.40 19.51 4.22
C ASP A 169 -6.75 19.56 4.92
N ALA A 170 -7.18 18.42 5.50
CA ALA A 170 -8.45 18.35 6.21
C ALA A 170 -8.44 19.18 7.52
N LEU A 171 -7.32 19.30 8.22
CA LEU A 171 -7.15 20.17 9.39
C LEU A 171 -7.14 21.65 8.98
N THR A 172 -6.42 22.00 7.95
CA THR A 172 -6.39 23.36 7.38
C THR A 172 -7.78 23.81 6.96
N GLY A 173 -8.58 22.90 6.38
CA GLY A 173 -9.98 23.15 6.00
C GLY A 173 -10.89 23.52 7.18
N VAL A 174 -10.54 23.19 8.40
CA VAL A 174 -11.23 23.58 9.67
C VAL A 174 -10.47 24.64 10.47
N GLY A 175 -9.47 25.28 9.87
CA GLY A 175 -8.73 26.41 10.48
C GLY A 175 -7.66 25.99 11.49
N ILE A 176 -7.19 24.75 11.45
CA ILE A 176 -6.09 24.25 12.31
C ILE A 176 -4.81 24.16 11.47
N GLU A 177 -3.86 25.02 11.78
CA GLU A 177 -2.51 24.97 11.22
C GLU A 177 -1.67 23.95 11.98
N VAL A 178 -0.79 23.23 11.28
CA VAL A 178 0.09 22.21 11.82
C VAL A 178 1.56 22.49 11.48
N ASN A 179 2.45 22.09 12.36
CA ASN A 179 3.88 22.16 12.12
C ASN A 179 4.37 20.90 11.41
N GLN A 180 4.60 21.01 10.10
CA GLN A 180 5.07 19.92 9.26
C GLN A 180 6.37 19.26 9.78
N SER A 181 7.28 20.03 10.40
CA SER A 181 8.54 19.49 10.92
C SER A 181 8.31 18.52 12.11
N ILE A 182 7.30 18.76 12.94
CA ILE A 182 6.90 17.84 14.02
C ILE A 182 6.38 16.53 13.43
N ILE A 183 5.51 16.63 12.43
CA ILE A 183 4.95 15.45 11.73
C ILE A 183 6.07 14.62 11.11
N ILE A 184 6.99 15.25 10.37
CA ILE A 184 8.14 14.57 9.75
C ILE A 184 9.03 13.92 10.82
N GLY A 185 9.29 14.61 11.92
CA GLY A 185 10.11 14.09 13.04
C GLY A 185 9.49 12.86 13.69
N LEU A 186 8.20 12.91 14.01
CA LEU A 186 7.46 11.78 14.60
C LEU A 186 7.34 10.62 13.60
N GLY A 187 7.03 10.92 12.33
CA GLY A 187 6.97 9.95 11.24
C GLY A 187 8.30 9.22 11.07
N ALA A 188 9.42 9.95 11.06
CA ALA A 188 10.75 9.36 10.95
C ALA A 188 11.08 8.42 12.13
N VAL A 189 10.74 8.79 13.36
CA VAL A 189 10.93 7.91 14.54
C VAL A 189 10.10 6.64 14.39
N LEU A 190 8.82 6.74 14.06
CA LEU A 190 7.95 5.59 13.85
C LEU A 190 8.48 4.71 12.70
N TRP A 191 8.84 5.31 11.56
CA TRP A 191 9.39 4.61 10.41
C TRP A 191 10.65 3.81 10.75
N ILE A 192 11.64 4.45 11.39
CA ILE A 192 12.92 3.80 11.71
C ILE A 192 12.68 2.63 12.68
N VAL A 193 11.94 2.85 13.75
CA VAL A 193 11.69 1.84 14.79
C VAL A 193 10.92 0.65 14.22
N THR A 194 9.82 0.89 13.52
CA THR A 194 8.95 -0.18 13.01
C THR A 194 9.60 -0.96 11.86
N THR A 195 10.35 -0.28 10.99
CA THR A 195 11.13 -0.92 9.92
C THR A 195 12.24 -1.80 10.50
N ALA A 196 12.98 -1.32 11.50
CA ALA A 196 14.02 -2.12 12.15
C ALA A 196 13.46 -3.37 12.83
N MET A 197 12.33 -3.25 13.54
CA MET A 197 11.64 -4.40 14.14
C MET A 197 11.21 -5.41 13.08
N SER A 198 10.66 -4.94 11.98
CA SER A 198 10.18 -5.80 10.89
C SER A 198 11.33 -6.49 10.15
N ILE A 199 12.43 -5.79 9.87
CA ILE A 199 13.65 -6.39 9.29
C ILE A 199 14.15 -7.51 10.21
N PHE A 200 14.27 -7.25 11.50
CA PHE A 200 14.71 -8.26 12.48
C PHE A 200 13.79 -9.48 12.48
N PHE A 201 12.48 -9.27 12.45
CA PHE A 201 11.49 -10.34 12.43
C PHE A 201 11.62 -11.21 11.16
N VAL A 202 11.65 -10.59 9.97
CA VAL A 202 11.75 -11.30 8.69
C VAL A 202 13.09 -12.03 8.56
N MET A 203 14.20 -11.40 8.96
CA MET A 203 15.51 -12.04 8.93
C MET A 203 15.60 -13.27 9.84
N ASN A 204 14.99 -13.22 11.03
CA ASN A 204 14.96 -14.38 11.93
C ASN A 204 14.17 -15.54 11.34
N TYR A 205 13.03 -15.26 10.72
CA TYR A 205 12.26 -16.28 10.01
C TYR A 205 13.04 -16.84 8.81
N ALA A 206 13.61 -15.99 7.99
CA ALA A 206 14.39 -16.38 6.82
C ALA A 206 15.59 -17.27 7.19
N LYS A 207 16.33 -16.93 8.26
CA LYS A 207 17.43 -17.77 8.79
C LYS A 207 16.94 -19.17 9.16
N LYS A 208 15.78 -19.24 9.82
CA LYS A 208 15.18 -20.50 10.26
C LYS A 208 14.77 -21.38 9.07
N VAL A 209 14.08 -20.82 8.09
CA VAL A 209 13.65 -21.53 6.88
C VAL A 209 14.83 -21.94 6.00
N LYS A 210 15.88 -21.11 5.92
CA LYS A 210 17.10 -21.45 5.17
C LYS A 210 17.87 -22.60 5.81
N ALA A 211 17.90 -22.65 7.14
CA ALA A 211 18.56 -23.73 7.88
C ALA A 211 17.78 -25.06 7.81
N ASP A 212 16.45 -24.98 7.88
CA ASP A 212 15.54 -26.11 7.82
C ASP A 212 14.27 -25.74 7.04
N LYS A 213 14.15 -26.25 5.83
CA LYS A 213 12.98 -26.03 4.95
C LYS A 213 11.67 -26.53 5.57
N GLY A 214 11.73 -27.51 6.47
CA GLY A 214 10.54 -27.98 7.23
C GLY A 214 10.01 -26.96 8.25
N SER A 215 10.77 -25.91 8.55
CA SER A 215 10.38 -24.82 9.45
C SER A 215 9.48 -23.76 8.81
N THR A 216 9.14 -23.91 7.52
CA THR A 216 8.20 -22.99 6.85
C THR A 216 6.83 -23.01 7.52
N ILE A 217 6.16 -21.82 7.53
CA ILE A 217 4.78 -21.70 8.01
C ILE A 217 3.76 -22.06 6.93
N LEU A 218 4.20 -22.13 5.67
CA LEU A 218 3.35 -22.43 4.52
C LEU A 218 2.87 -23.89 4.57
N SER A 219 1.64 -24.09 4.16
CA SER A 219 1.10 -25.44 3.95
C SER A 219 1.76 -26.10 2.72
N MET A 220 1.70 -27.42 2.65
CA MET A 220 2.19 -28.19 1.49
C MET A 220 1.51 -27.77 0.19
N GLN A 221 0.23 -27.34 0.26
CA GLN A 221 -0.50 -26.90 -0.91
C GLN A 221 0.03 -25.53 -1.39
N GLU A 222 0.22 -24.56 -0.47
CA GLU A 222 0.78 -23.24 -0.80
C GLU A 222 2.19 -23.37 -1.40
N LEU A 223 3.03 -24.25 -0.83
CA LEU A 223 4.36 -24.53 -1.39
C LEU A 223 4.30 -25.08 -2.80
N LYS A 224 3.37 -26.00 -3.06
CA LYS A 224 3.17 -26.57 -4.40
C LYS A 224 2.67 -25.55 -5.39
N ASP A 225 1.67 -24.74 -5.00
CA ASP A 225 1.10 -23.70 -5.86
C ASP A 225 2.15 -22.62 -6.17
N ALA A 226 3.01 -22.29 -5.20
CA ALA A 226 4.12 -21.36 -5.41
C ALA A 226 5.21 -21.95 -6.33
N GLU A 227 5.53 -23.25 -6.19
CA GLU A 227 6.49 -23.93 -7.06
C GLU A 227 5.97 -23.99 -8.50
N GLU A 228 4.68 -24.30 -8.70
CA GLU A 228 4.06 -24.29 -10.03
C GLU A 228 4.06 -22.89 -10.67
N ALA A 229 3.82 -21.84 -9.85
CA ALA A 229 3.76 -20.47 -10.36
C ALA A 229 5.14 -19.83 -10.58
N HIS A 230 6.10 -20.08 -9.67
CA HIS A 230 7.37 -19.34 -9.61
C HIS A 230 8.61 -20.22 -9.78
N GLY A 231 8.49 -21.54 -9.70
CA GLY A 231 9.63 -22.48 -9.71
C GLY A 231 10.47 -22.42 -10.99
N LYS A 232 9.85 -22.14 -12.15
CA LYS A 232 10.60 -21.98 -13.41
C LYS A 232 11.53 -20.75 -13.32
N ALA A 233 11.01 -19.61 -12.93
CA ALA A 233 11.78 -18.38 -12.75
C ALA A 233 12.88 -18.58 -11.70
N ALA A 234 12.57 -19.24 -10.58
CA ALA A 234 13.54 -19.55 -9.54
C ALA A 234 14.67 -20.51 -10.04
N SER A 235 14.36 -21.50 -10.87
CA SER A 235 15.37 -22.45 -11.37
C SER A 235 16.32 -21.84 -12.41
N GLU A 236 15.87 -20.86 -13.16
CA GLU A 236 16.70 -20.16 -14.15
C GLU A 236 17.76 -19.24 -13.52
N VAL A 237 17.54 -18.77 -12.30
CA VAL A 237 18.49 -17.92 -11.55
C VAL A 237 19.84 -18.62 -11.30
N HIS A 238 19.90 -19.95 -11.26
CA HIS A 238 21.14 -20.71 -11.02
C HIS A 238 22.05 -20.88 -12.25
N LYS A 239 21.59 -20.50 -13.45
CA LYS A 239 22.43 -20.51 -14.64
C LYS A 239 23.40 -19.32 -14.61
N GLU A 240 24.65 -19.52 -15.01
CA GLU A 240 25.58 -18.39 -15.25
C GLU A 240 25.03 -17.51 -16.38
N VAL A 241 24.45 -16.39 -16.01
CA VAL A 241 23.83 -15.44 -16.93
C VAL A 241 24.64 -14.16 -16.96
N LYS A 242 24.89 -13.64 -18.15
CA LYS A 242 25.46 -12.31 -18.37
C LYS A 242 24.39 -11.41 -19.00
N LEU A 243 24.17 -10.27 -18.41
CA LEU A 243 23.26 -9.26 -18.97
C LEU A 243 23.76 -8.77 -20.32
N THR A 244 22.92 -8.82 -21.33
CA THR A 244 23.17 -8.17 -22.63
C THR A 244 23.13 -6.64 -22.50
N GLY A 245 23.68 -5.91 -23.48
CA GLY A 245 23.60 -4.46 -23.50
C GLY A 245 22.17 -3.92 -23.48
N ARG A 246 21.25 -4.58 -24.20
CA ARG A 246 19.82 -4.24 -24.21
C ARG A 246 19.17 -4.44 -22.85
N GLN A 247 19.42 -5.57 -22.20
CA GLN A 247 18.88 -5.86 -20.87
C GLN A 247 19.39 -4.89 -19.80
N LYS A 248 20.66 -4.45 -19.89
CA LYS A 248 21.16 -3.37 -19.03
C LYS A 248 20.41 -2.07 -19.26
N GLY A 249 20.16 -1.69 -20.52
CA GLY A 249 19.38 -0.51 -20.87
C GLY A 249 17.94 -0.58 -20.34
N VAL A 250 17.29 -1.74 -20.44
CA VAL A 250 15.96 -2.01 -19.89
C VAL A 250 15.96 -1.86 -18.35
N LEU A 251 16.93 -2.44 -17.64
CA LEU A 251 17.04 -2.33 -16.18
C LEU A 251 17.30 -0.89 -15.72
N ILE A 252 18.10 -0.13 -16.48
CA ILE A 252 18.33 1.30 -16.20
C ILE A 252 17.03 2.09 -16.41
N ALA A 253 16.33 1.86 -17.51
CA ALA A 253 15.03 2.48 -17.76
C ALA A 253 13.99 2.14 -16.69
N PHE A 254 13.97 0.88 -16.22
CA PHE A 254 13.16 0.43 -15.11
C PHE A 254 13.45 1.22 -13.83
N ALA A 255 14.71 1.25 -13.39
CA ALA A 255 15.10 1.98 -12.19
C ALA A 255 14.79 3.49 -12.32
N PHE A 256 15.06 4.08 -13.48
CA PHE A 256 14.76 5.49 -13.77
C PHE A 256 13.25 5.77 -13.68
N THR A 257 12.41 4.88 -14.19
CA THR A 257 10.94 5.02 -14.11
C THR A 257 10.47 5.18 -12.67
N PHE A 258 10.95 4.31 -11.77
CA PHE A 258 10.58 4.38 -10.35
C PHE A 258 11.18 5.58 -9.64
N VAL A 259 12.42 5.97 -9.94
CA VAL A 259 13.03 7.16 -9.35
C VAL A 259 12.22 8.40 -9.70
N VAL A 260 11.84 8.57 -10.98
CA VAL A 260 11.01 9.71 -11.41
C VAL A 260 9.64 9.68 -10.74
N MET A 261 8.98 8.51 -10.66
CA MET A 261 7.71 8.36 -9.95
C MET A 261 7.84 8.80 -8.48
N ILE A 262 8.84 8.30 -7.75
CA ILE A 262 9.06 8.66 -6.34
C ILE A 262 9.18 10.17 -6.18
N VAL A 263 9.99 10.82 -7.02
CA VAL A 263 10.17 12.28 -6.98
C VAL A 263 8.86 12.99 -7.38
N GLY A 264 8.12 12.43 -8.33
CA GLY A 264 6.83 12.97 -8.79
C GLY A 264 5.77 13.01 -7.69
N PHE A 265 5.72 11.99 -6.84
CA PHE A 265 4.76 11.89 -5.73
C PHE A 265 5.15 12.69 -4.48
N ILE A 266 6.43 13.05 -4.31
CA ILE A 266 6.85 13.86 -3.16
C ILE A 266 6.30 15.29 -3.34
N PRO A 267 5.56 15.85 -2.36
CA PRO A 267 5.04 17.22 -2.44
C PRO A 267 6.18 18.24 -2.30
N LEU A 268 6.87 18.50 -3.40
CA LEU A 268 8.10 19.32 -3.40
C LEU A 268 7.83 20.77 -2.98
N ALA A 269 6.64 21.30 -3.24
CA ALA A 269 6.26 22.66 -2.85
C ALA A 269 6.27 22.84 -1.32
N ASP A 270 5.84 21.83 -0.59
CA ASP A 270 5.80 21.85 0.89
C ASP A 270 7.18 21.72 1.51
N LEU A 271 8.13 21.11 0.77
CA LEU A 271 9.48 20.88 1.27
C LEU A 271 10.45 22.00 0.89
N ASN A 272 10.41 22.45 -0.36
CA ASN A 272 11.32 23.49 -0.87
C ASN A 272 10.77 24.14 -2.15
N GLU A 273 10.28 25.37 -2.03
CA GLU A 273 9.73 26.14 -3.14
C GLU A 273 10.73 26.31 -4.31
N GLY A 274 12.03 26.44 -4.03
CA GLY A 274 13.04 26.59 -5.07
C GLY A 274 13.15 25.35 -5.96
N VAL A 275 13.03 24.15 -5.37
CA VAL A 275 13.02 22.88 -6.09
C VAL A 275 11.71 22.71 -6.87
N ALA A 276 10.58 23.05 -6.27
CA ALA A 276 9.28 23.01 -6.93
C ALA A 276 9.27 23.96 -8.15
N ASN A 277 9.72 25.19 -7.99
CA ASN A 277 9.83 26.18 -9.07
C ASN A 277 10.80 25.75 -10.19
N PHE A 278 11.85 24.98 -9.88
CA PHE A 278 12.71 24.41 -10.91
C PHE A 278 11.95 23.43 -11.80
N PHE A 279 11.15 22.53 -11.22
CA PHE A 279 10.38 21.57 -11.99
C PHE A 279 9.21 22.23 -12.75
N ASP A 280 8.69 23.33 -12.24
CA ASP A 280 7.60 24.09 -12.87
C ASP A 280 8.12 25.26 -13.73
N ALA A 281 9.41 25.37 -13.93
CA ALA A 281 10.01 26.47 -14.69
C ALA A 281 9.44 26.56 -16.12
N GLY A 282 9.05 27.77 -16.50
CA GLY A 282 8.41 28.07 -17.78
C GLY A 282 6.88 27.99 -17.76
N ALA A 283 6.26 27.60 -16.65
CA ALA A 283 4.80 27.64 -16.50
C ALA A 283 4.28 29.08 -16.45
N VAL A 284 3.09 29.28 -17.02
CA VAL A 284 2.30 30.52 -16.91
C VAL A 284 0.90 30.16 -16.47
N TYR A 285 0.46 30.75 -15.38
CA TYR A 285 -0.86 30.49 -14.78
C TYR A 285 -1.80 31.66 -15.05
N ASP A 286 -3.09 31.36 -15.20
CA ASP A 286 -4.15 32.35 -15.25
C ASP A 286 -4.55 32.84 -13.83
N ALA A 287 -5.51 33.76 -13.76
CA ALA A 287 -5.99 34.29 -12.49
C ALA A 287 -6.70 33.24 -11.59
N ASP A 288 -7.13 32.14 -12.18
CA ASP A 288 -7.83 31.04 -11.48
C ASP A 288 -6.84 29.92 -11.09
N GLY A 289 -5.53 30.09 -11.39
CA GLY A 289 -4.49 29.14 -11.06
C GLY A 289 -4.35 27.98 -12.05
N ASN A 290 -4.99 28.04 -13.23
CA ASN A 290 -4.82 27.00 -14.25
C ASN A 290 -3.60 27.31 -15.12
N ALA A 291 -2.80 26.28 -15.44
CA ALA A 291 -1.65 26.44 -16.31
C ALA A 291 -2.08 26.73 -17.75
N VAL A 292 -1.84 27.97 -18.21
CA VAL A 292 -2.00 28.40 -19.62
C VAL A 292 -0.81 27.94 -20.46
N VAL A 293 0.39 27.92 -19.86
CA VAL A 293 1.61 27.32 -20.42
C VAL A 293 2.15 26.36 -19.38
N GLN A 294 2.40 25.12 -19.79
CA GLN A 294 2.93 24.09 -18.89
C GLN A 294 4.44 24.29 -18.70
N GLY A 295 4.91 24.08 -17.47
CA GLY A 295 6.33 24.00 -17.16
C GLY A 295 6.99 22.79 -17.85
N TRP A 296 8.31 22.79 -17.94
CA TRP A 296 9.03 21.76 -18.70
C TRP A 296 8.77 20.32 -18.21
N SER A 297 8.58 20.10 -16.92
CA SER A 297 8.34 18.76 -16.38
C SER A 297 6.88 18.29 -16.48
N ALA A 298 5.94 19.20 -16.74
CA ALA A 298 4.53 18.92 -16.94
C ALA A 298 4.18 18.54 -18.40
N LEU A 299 5.09 18.73 -19.34
CA LEU A 299 4.83 18.56 -20.79
C LEU A 299 4.33 17.16 -21.17
N ILE A 300 4.66 16.13 -20.40
CA ILE A 300 4.29 14.74 -20.68
C ILE A 300 3.07 14.32 -19.86
N THR A 301 3.04 14.67 -18.58
CA THR A 301 2.07 14.15 -17.61
C THR A 301 0.93 15.13 -17.32
N GLY A 302 1.08 16.39 -17.68
CA GLY A 302 0.09 17.43 -17.43
C GLY A 302 0.32 18.22 -16.15
N LEU A 303 0.89 17.58 -15.11
CA LEU A 303 1.32 18.22 -13.87
C LEU A 303 2.84 18.15 -13.70
N PRO A 304 3.47 19.16 -13.05
CA PRO A 304 4.91 19.15 -12.81
C PRO A 304 5.32 18.06 -11.82
N ILE A 305 6.57 17.61 -11.93
CA ILE A 305 7.17 16.69 -10.96
C ILE A 305 7.06 17.29 -9.56
N GLY A 306 6.55 16.52 -8.61
CA GLY A 306 6.28 16.97 -7.24
C GLY A 306 4.80 17.30 -6.97
N GLN A 307 3.93 17.09 -7.98
CA GLN A 307 2.48 17.26 -7.87
C GLN A 307 1.71 16.07 -8.44
N TRP A 308 2.39 14.93 -8.63
CA TRP A 308 1.81 13.77 -9.29
C TRP A 308 0.89 12.98 -8.36
N TYR A 309 -0.15 12.43 -8.99
CA TYR A 309 -1.02 11.39 -8.44
C TYR A 309 -1.06 10.19 -9.41
N PHE A 310 -2.08 9.36 -9.33
CA PHE A 310 -2.17 8.13 -10.13
C PHE A 310 -2.27 8.37 -11.63
N ASP A 311 -2.86 9.48 -12.07
CA ASP A 311 -3.05 9.76 -13.50
C ASP A 311 -1.70 10.09 -14.18
N GLU A 312 -0.87 10.92 -13.54
CA GLU A 312 0.46 11.27 -14.02
C GLU A 312 1.41 10.06 -13.99
N ALA A 313 1.36 9.30 -12.88
CA ALA A 313 2.12 8.06 -12.77
C ALA A 313 1.68 7.03 -13.81
N SER A 314 0.40 6.88 -14.08
CA SER A 314 -0.14 6.02 -15.13
C SER A 314 0.38 6.40 -16.50
N THR A 315 0.34 7.70 -16.82
CA THR A 315 0.87 8.24 -18.08
C THR A 315 2.37 7.94 -18.20
N TRP A 316 3.13 8.20 -17.16
CA TRP A 316 4.57 7.96 -17.12
C TRP A 316 4.92 6.47 -17.33
N PHE A 317 4.30 5.58 -16.56
CA PHE A 317 4.55 4.13 -16.68
C PHE A 317 4.11 3.55 -18.02
N PHE A 318 3.01 4.05 -18.59
CA PHE A 318 2.57 3.64 -19.93
C PHE A 318 3.62 3.97 -20.99
N LEU A 319 4.13 5.21 -20.99
CA LEU A 319 5.17 5.62 -21.94
C LEU A 319 6.48 4.86 -21.73
N MET A 320 6.85 4.65 -20.47
CA MET A 320 8.08 3.90 -20.13
C MET A 320 7.94 2.41 -20.45
N ALA A 321 6.74 1.82 -20.40
CA ALA A 321 6.50 0.46 -20.86
C ALA A 321 6.80 0.31 -22.37
N VAL A 322 6.31 1.25 -23.17
CA VAL A 322 6.59 1.30 -24.61
C VAL A 322 8.10 1.48 -24.87
N LEU A 323 8.73 2.42 -24.16
CA LEU A 323 10.16 2.67 -24.30
C LEU A 323 11.00 1.44 -23.95
N ILE A 324 10.66 0.75 -22.86
CA ILE A 324 11.32 -0.51 -22.45
C ILE A 324 11.15 -1.60 -23.52
N GLY A 325 9.96 -1.74 -24.09
CA GLY A 325 9.73 -2.66 -25.21
C GLY A 325 10.63 -2.36 -26.40
N ILE A 326 10.78 -1.09 -26.77
CA ILE A 326 11.65 -0.65 -27.87
C ILE A 326 13.13 -0.93 -27.55
N ILE A 327 13.61 -0.55 -26.36
CA ILE A 327 14.99 -0.81 -25.91
C ILE A 327 15.27 -2.33 -25.90
N GLY A 328 14.28 -3.12 -25.43
CA GLY A 328 14.34 -4.59 -25.41
C GLY A 328 14.38 -5.22 -26.81
N GLY A 329 14.00 -4.47 -27.84
CA GLY A 329 13.96 -4.91 -29.23
C GLY A 329 12.73 -5.73 -29.57
N LEU A 330 11.62 -5.50 -28.85
CA LEU A 330 10.32 -6.12 -29.15
C LEU A 330 9.68 -5.46 -30.37
N SER A 331 8.97 -6.24 -31.17
CA SER A 331 8.13 -5.71 -32.25
C SER A 331 6.88 -5.04 -31.69
N GLU A 332 6.24 -4.15 -32.46
CA GLU A 332 4.99 -3.48 -32.08
C GLU A 332 3.94 -4.50 -31.59
N LYS A 333 3.72 -5.58 -32.33
CA LYS A 333 2.76 -6.62 -31.95
C LYS A 333 3.11 -7.28 -30.60
N GLN A 334 4.39 -7.50 -30.31
CA GLN A 334 4.84 -8.03 -29.04
C GLN A 334 4.58 -7.01 -27.91
N ILE A 335 4.94 -5.74 -28.14
CA ILE A 335 4.71 -4.66 -27.16
C ILE A 335 3.22 -4.61 -26.78
N VAL A 336 2.33 -4.53 -27.75
CA VAL A 336 0.88 -4.45 -27.52
C VAL A 336 0.37 -5.69 -26.79
N ASN A 337 0.69 -6.89 -27.28
CA ASN A 337 0.20 -8.13 -26.67
C ASN A 337 0.74 -8.33 -25.25
N THR A 338 2.02 -8.07 -25.03
CA THR A 338 2.64 -8.20 -23.70
C THR A 338 2.05 -7.21 -22.71
N PHE A 339 1.84 -5.97 -23.16
CA PHE A 339 1.20 -4.96 -22.30
C PHE A 339 -0.23 -5.38 -21.90
N ILE A 340 -1.04 -5.81 -22.87
CA ILE A 340 -2.42 -6.27 -22.61
C ILE A 340 -2.43 -7.47 -21.66
N THR A 341 -1.54 -8.44 -21.87
CA THR A 341 -1.45 -9.63 -21.01
C THR A 341 -1.06 -9.25 -19.59
N GLY A 342 -0.01 -8.42 -19.41
CA GLY A 342 0.41 -7.98 -18.09
C GLY A 342 -0.65 -7.15 -17.36
N ALA A 343 -1.38 -6.30 -18.09
CA ALA A 343 -2.51 -5.57 -17.53
C ALA A 343 -3.66 -6.51 -17.11
N ALA A 344 -3.96 -7.52 -17.92
CA ALA A 344 -5.00 -8.52 -17.63
C ALA A 344 -4.66 -9.38 -16.40
N ASP A 345 -3.38 -9.68 -16.17
CA ASP A 345 -2.92 -10.42 -14.98
C ASP A 345 -3.25 -9.69 -13.67
N MET A 346 -3.38 -8.35 -13.71
CA MET A 346 -3.76 -7.53 -12.56
C MET A 346 -5.28 -7.43 -12.34
N MET A 347 -6.11 -7.98 -13.23
CA MET A 347 -7.57 -7.83 -13.14
C MET A 347 -8.15 -8.36 -11.83
N SER A 348 -7.61 -9.45 -11.28
CA SER A 348 -8.06 -9.98 -10.00
C SER A 348 -7.82 -9.00 -8.84
N VAL A 349 -6.70 -8.27 -8.87
CA VAL A 349 -6.34 -7.25 -7.88
C VAL A 349 -7.26 -6.04 -8.02
N VAL A 350 -7.47 -5.58 -9.24
CA VAL A 350 -8.37 -4.45 -9.57
C VAL A 350 -9.78 -4.70 -9.05
N LEU A 351 -10.32 -5.90 -9.24
CA LEU A 351 -11.65 -6.25 -8.74
C LEU A 351 -11.69 -6.32 -7.19
N VAL A 352 -10.61 -6.76 -6.54
CA VAL A 352 -10.50 -6.73 -5.07
C VAL A 352 -10.50 -5.29 -4.55
N ILE A 353 -9.74 -4.40 -5.18
CA ILE A 353 -9.73 -2.96 -4.85
C ILE A 353 -11.13 -2.35 -5.01
N ALA A 354 -11.81 -2.64 -6.12
CA ALA A 354 -13.16 -2.17 -6.38
C ALA A 354 -14.17 -2.60 -5.29
N LEU A 355 -14.12 -3.87 -4.87
CA LEU A 355 -14.98 -4.39 -3.80
C LEU A 355 -14.69 -3.74 -2.45
N ALA A 356 -13.40 -3.60 -2.10
CA ALA A 356 -12.99 -2.96 -0.85
C ALA A 356 -13.46 -1.50 -0.81
N ARG A 357 -13.29 -0.76 -1.91
CA ARG A 357 -13.77 0.61 -2.03
C ARG A 357 -15.30 0.72 -2.00
N GLY A 358 -16.01 -0.30 -2.49
CA GLY A 358 -17.48 -0.40 -2.39
C GLY A 358 -17.99 -0.36 -0.95
N ILE A 359 -17.23 -0.90 0.02
CA ILE A 359 -17.57 -0.83 1.44
C ILE A 359 -17.55 0.64 1.91
N SER A 360 -16.47 1.39 1.60
CA SER A 360 -16.36 2.81 1.95
C SER A 360 -17.46 3.64 1.33
N VAL A 361 -17.76 3.42 0.05
CA VAL A 361 -18.84 4.11 -0.66
C VAL A 361 -20.20 3.84 -0.02
N LEU A 362 -20.47 2.59 0.40
CA LEU A 362 -21.70 2.26 1.10
C LEU A 362 -21.80 2.99 2.45
N MET A 363 -20.72 3.04 3.21
CA MET A 363 -20.69 3.75 4.50
C MET A 363 -20.91 5.24 4.34
N ALA A 364 -20.21 5.88 3.41
CA ALA A 364 -20.35 7.31 3.12
C ALA A 364 -21.78 7.67 2.66
N ASN A 365 -22.35 6.89 1.74
CA ASN A 365 -23.71 7.12 1.25
C ASN A 365 -24.80 6.95 2.32
N THR A 366 -24.54 6.18 3.37
CA THR A 366 -25.48 5.96 4.47
C THR A 366 -25.23 6.84 5.68
N GLY A 367 -24.10 7.58 5.73
CA GLY A 367 -23.65 8.38 6.88
C GLY A 367 -23.16 7.55 8.06
N LEU A 368 -22.94 6.23 7.86
CA LEU A 368 -22.47 5.35 8.92
C LEU A 368 -21.04 5.69 9.37
N ASP A 369 -20.17 6.11 8.45
CA ASP A 369 -18.81 6.53 8.71
C ASP A 369 -18.74 7.71 9.68
N VAL A 370 -19.47 8.79 9.40
CA VAL A 370 -19.56 9.98 10.26
C VAL A 370 -20.18 9.62 11.61
N PHE A 371 -21.26 8.85 11.62
CA PHE A 371 -21.94 8.44 12.88
C PHE A 371 -21.03 7.66 13.81
N VAL A 372 -20.28 6.68 13.31
CA VAL A 372 -19.33 5.89 14.10
C VAL A 372 -18.19 6.76 14.61
N LEU A 373 -17.73 7.70 13.80
CA LEU A 373 -16.65 8.61 14.14
C LEU A 373 -17.07 9.61 15.23
N ASP A 374 -18.26 10.19 15.12
CA ASP A 374 -18.82 11.08 16.16
C ASP A 374 -19.00 10.37 17.51
N ALA A 375 -19.50 9.12 17.46
CA ALA A 375 -19.63 8.31 18.67
C ALA A 375 -18.26 8.04 19.32
N ALA A 376 -17.24 7.75 18.51
CA ALA A 376 -15.88 7.55 18.97
C ALA A 376 -15.27 8.84 19.57
N ALA A 377 -15.43 9.98 18.89
CA ALA A 377 -14.97 11.29 19.38
C ALA A 377 -15.61 11.67 20.74
N ASN A 378 -16.92 11.44 20.87
CA ASN A 378 -17.62 11.66 22.13
C ASN A 378 -17.12 10.76 23.27
N ALA A 379 -16.75 9.51 22.98
CA ALA A 379 -16.18 8.59 23.95
C ALA A 379 -14.76 8.99 24.40
N LEU A 380 -14.03 9.70 23.56
CA LEU A 380 -12.67 10.21 23.85
C LEU A 380 -12.68 11.55 24.59
N ALA A 381 -13.80 12.28 24.58
CA ALA A 381 -13.92 13.58 25.22
C ALA A 381 -13.65 13.50 26.73
N GLY A 382 -12.74 14.33 27.21
CA GLY A 382 -12.39 14.41 28.64
C GLY A 382 -11.33 13.43 29.14
N LEU A 383 -10.70 12.63 28.27
CA LEU A 383 -9.59 11.76 28.64
C LEU A 383 -8.29 12.54 28.82
N SER A 384 -7.43 12.10 29.75
CA SER A 384 -6.06 12.63 29.89
C SER A 384 -5.18 12.17 28.73
N GLY A 385 -4.09 12.93 28.40
CA GLY A 385 -3.21 12.62 27.27
C GLY A 385 -2.63 11.21 27.28
N VAL A 386 -2.31 10.68 28.46
CA VAL A 386 -1.81 9.31 28.63
C VAL A 386 -2.84 8.25 28.19
N ILE A 387 -4.13 8.55 28.30
CA ILE A 387 -5.21 7.65 27.92
C ILE A 387 -5.75 8.01 26.52
N PHE A 388 -5.78 9.31 26.20
CA PHE A 388 -6.32 9.81 24.93
C PHE A 388 -5.58 9.26 23.72
N ALA A 389 -4.24 9.30 23.70
CA ALA A 389 -3.44 8.82 22.57
C ALA A 389 -3.64 7.32 22.28
N PRO A 390 -3.50 6.38 23.24
CA PRO A 390 -3.72 4.98 22.99
C PRO A 390 -5.18 4.64 22.65
N MET A 391 -6.16 5.35 23.25
CA MET A 391 -7.57 5.14 22.92
C MET A 391 -7.90 5.66 21.52
N SER A 392 -7.38 6.82 21.12
CA SER A 392 -7.50 7.34 19.76
C SER A 392 -6.86 6.38 18.74
N PHE A 393 -5.69 5.80 19.07
CA PHE A 393 -5.06 4.78 18.25
C PHE A 393 -5.97 3.55 18.07
N LEU A 394 -6.59 3.06 19.14
CA LEU A 394 -7.53 1.93 19.08
C LEU A 394 -8.79 2.27 18.29
N VAL A 395 -9.31 3.50 18.41
CA VAL A 395 -10.44 3.97 17.59
C VAL A 395 -10.08 3.93 16.11
N TYR A 396 -8.96 4.54 15.71
CA TYR A 396 -8.52 4.50 14.32
C TYR A 396 -8.19 3.09 13.84
N PHE A 397 -7.62 2.24 14.71
CA PHE A 397 -7.39 0.84 14.42
C PHE A 397 -8.71 0.12 14.05
N GLY A 398 -9.77 0.33 14.83
CA GLY A 398 -11.09 -0.24 14.55
C GLY A 398 -11.74 0.36 13.29
N LEU A 399 -11.69 1.68 13.13
CA LEU A 399 -12.26 2.38 11.97
C LEU A 399 -11.60 1.96 10.65
N SER A 400 -10.30 1.63 10.66
CA SER A 400 -9.57 1.22 9.46
C SER A 400 -10.07 -0.07 8.82
N PHE A 401 -10.78 -0.93 9.55
CA PHE A 401 -11.46 -2.08 8.97
C PHE A 401 -12.72 -1.69 8.20
N LEU A 402 -13.35 -0.59 8.60
CA LEU A 402 -14.61 -0.11 8.03
C LEU A 402 -14.35 0.85 6.87
N ILE A 403 -13.33 1.71 7.01
CA ILE A 403 -12.94 2.72 6.01
C ILE A 403 -11.50 2.40 5.55
N PRO A 404 -11.32 1.52 4.56
CA PRO A 404 -9.98 1.07 4.14
C PRO A 404 -9.20 2.12 3.33
N SER A 405 -9.84 3.23 2.93
CA SER A 405 -9.16 4.33 2.24
C SER A 405 -8.44 5.24 3.22
N THR A 406 -7.13 5.33 3.14
CA THR A 406 -6.32 6.20 4.01
C THR A 406 -6.69 7.67 3.83
N SER A 407 -6.69 8.20 2.62
CA SER A 407 -7.06 9.60 2.36
C SER A 407 -8.54 9.88 2.67
N GLY A 408 -9.44 8.95 2.32
CA GLY A 408 -10.86 9.07 2.67
C GLY A 408 -11.08 9.11 4.19
N MET A 409 -10.39 8.26 4.97
CA MET A 409 -10.44 8.30 6.43
C MET A 409 -9.90 9.63 6.97
N ALA A 410 -8.79 10.15 6.44
CA ALA A 410 -8.25 11.45 6.82
C ALA A 410 -9.27 12.58 6.64
N THR A 411 -9.84 12.66 5.44
CA THR A 411 -10.80 13.72 5.06
C THR A 411 -12.05 13.73 5.95
N VAL A 412 -12.56 12.56 6.32
CA VAL A 412 -13.76 12.46 7.17
C VAL A 412 -13.41 12.64 8.66
N SER A 413 -12.27 12.12 9.12
CA SER A 413 -11.97 12.04 10.55
C SER A 413 -11.23 13.26 11.10
N MET A 414 -10.31 13.86 10.35
CA MET A 414 -9.51 14.97 10.86
C MET A 414 -10.32 16.22 11.20
N PRO A 415 -11.38 16.62 10.46
CA PRO A 415 -12.25 17.71 10.86
C PRO A 415 -12.97 17.52 12.20
N ILE A 416 -13.03 16.30 12.72
CA ILE A 416 -13.65 15.95 14.00
C ILE A 416 -12.59 15.74 15.08
N MET A 417 -11.62 14.89 14.80
CA MET A 417 -10.60 14.45 15.78
C MET A 417 -9.53 15.51 16.03
N GLY A 418 -9.21 16.34 15.01
CA GLY A 418 -8.27 17.45 15.17
C GLY A 418 -8.76 18.52 16.15
N PRO A 419 -9.94 19.13 15.94
CA PRO A 419 -10.53 20.05 16.90
C PRO A 419 -10.73 19.45 18.30
N LEU A 420 -11.05 18.16 18.39
CA LEU A 420 -11.13 17.45 19.68
C LEU A 420 -9.77 17.42 20.38
N ALA A 421 -8.70 17.06 19.67
CA ALA A 421 -7.35 17.06 20.24
C ALA A 421 -6.95 18.45 20.75
N VAL A 422 -7.11 19.49 19.92
CA VAL A 422 -6.81 20.88 20.29
C VAL A 422 -7.63 21.35 21.49
N LYS A 423 -8.94 21.04 21.53
CA LYS A 423 -9.83 21.38 22.66
C LYS A 423 -9.39 20.72 23.97
N LEU A 424 -8.81 19.55 23.90
CA LEU A 424 -8.28 18.82 25.05
C LEU A 424 -6.84 19.24 25.42
N GLY A 425 -6.24 20.16 24.66
CA GLY A 425 -4.89 20.66 24.86
C GLY A 425 -3.78 19.77 24.30
N PHE A 426 -4.10 18.92 23.29
CA PHE A 426 -3.14 18.05 22.64
C PHE A 426 -2.76 18.57 21.25
N SER A 427 -1.54 18.24 20.82
CA SER A 427 -1.00 18.61 19.52
C SER A 427 -1.79 17.96 18.38
N PRO A 428 -2.27 18.74 17.39
CA PRO A 428 -2.90 18.19 16.19
C PRO A 428 -1.93 17.36 15.36
N GLU A 429 -0.61 17.64 15.39
CA GLU A 429 0.43 16.87 14.71
C GLU A 429 0.51 15.44 15.25
N VAL A 430 0.41 15.30 16.58
CA VAL A 430 0.38 13.97 17.21
C VAL A 430 -0.89 13.22 16.81
N MET A 431 -2.03 13.90 16.63
CA MET A 431 -3.26 13.28 16.15
C MET A 431 -3.11 12.76 14.70
N VAL A 432 -2.48 13.54 13.83
CA VAL A 432 -2.14 13.10 12.45
C VAL A 432 -1.31 11.82 12.50
N MET A 433 -0.32 11.75 13.39
CA MET A 433 0.54 10.57 13.51
C MET A 433 -0.14 9.36 14.17
N ILE A 434 -1.06 9.58 15.11
CA ILE A 434 -1.92 8.51 15.67
C ILE A 434 -2.75 7.88 14.55
N PHE A 435 -3.39 8.71 13.74
CA PHE A 435 -4.16 8.29 12.57
C PHE A 435 -3.28 7.48 11.59
N SER A 436 -2.15 8.05 11.15
CA SER A 436 -1.26 7.41 10.17
C SER A 436 -0.73 6.06 10.68
N ALA A 437 -0.28 6.00 11.93
CA ALA A 437 0.26 4.79 12.53
C ALA A 437 -0.80 3.70 12.70
N ALA A 438 -2.00 4.04 13.16
CA ALA A 438 -3.08 3.07 13.37
C ALA A 438 -3.54 2.44 12.05
N ILE A 439 -3.79 3.26 11.01
CA ILE A 439 -4.13 2.78 9.66
C ILE A 439 -2.97 1.97 9.08
N GLY A 440 -1.73 2.45 9.23
CA GLY A 440 -0.55 1.74 8.74
C GLY A 440 -0.42 0.35 9.35
N VAL A 441 -0.66 0.18 10.64
CA VAL A 441 -0.67 -1.15 11.30
C VAL A 441 -1.77 -2.04 10.75
N VAL A 442 -2.99 -1.53 10.60
CA VAL A 442 -4.13 -2.31 10.07
C VAL A 442 -3.87 -2.71 8.63
N ASN A 443 -3.28 -1.84 7.83
CA ASN A 443 -2.89 -2.11 6.44
C ASN A 443 -1.74 -3.13 6.29
N LEU A 444 -1.18 -3.66 7.38
CA LEU A 444 -0.29 -4.83 7.30
C LEU A 444 -1.03 -6.16 7.22
N PHE A 445 -2.34 -6.20 7.53
CA PHE A 445 -3.04 -7.48 7.61
C PHE A 445 -4.53 -7.45 7.26
N THR A 446 -5.14 -6.27 7.09
CA THR A 446 -6.58 -6.21 6.84
C THR A 446 -6.97 -6.85 5.50
N PRO A 447 -8.02 -7.68 5.47
CA PRO A 447 -8.52 -8.24 4.23
C PRO A 447 -9.25 -7.19 3.37
N THR A 448 -9.48 -5.99 3.88
CA THR A 448 -10.08 -4.88 3.13
C THR A 448 -9.06 -4.11 2.30
N SER A 449 -7.75 -4.38 2.46
CA SER A 449 -6.71 -3.82 1.60
C SER A 449 -6.53 -4.64 0.32
N GLY A 450 -6.80 -4.04 -0.82
CA GLY A 450 -6.61 -4.66 -2.13
C GLY A 450 -5.15 -5.02 -2.41
N ALA A 451 -4.22 -4.17 -1.98
CA ALA A 451 -2.78 -4.41 -2.14
C ALA A 451 -2.32 -5.68 -1.39
N ILE A 452 -2.79 -5.88 -0.15
CA ILE A 452 -2.45 -7.08 0.64
C ILE A 452 -3.04 -8.33 0.00
N MET A 453 -4.36 -8.31 -0.23
CA MET A 453 -5.05 -9.49 -0.73
C MET A 453 -4.60 -9.87 -2.13
N GLY A 454 -4.37 -8.88 -3.00
CA GLY A 454 -3.84 -9.07 -4.34
C GLY A 454 -2.38 -9.54 -4.33
N GLY A 455 -1.54 -8.91 -3.53
CA GLY A 455 -0.13 -9.27 -3.39
C GLY A 455 0.07 -10.69 -2.87
N LEU A 456 -0.63 -11.07 -1.79
CA LEU A 456 -0.57 -12.42 -1.23
C LEU A 456 -1.07 -13.47 -2.23
N ALA A 457 -2.14 -13.17 -2.99
CA ALA A 457 -2.64 -14.07 -4.02
C ALA A 457 -1.61 -14.30 -5.14
N LEU A 458 -0.89 -13.25 -5.55
CA LEU A 458 0.21 -13.36 -6.51
C LEU A 458 1.38 -14.17 -5.97
N ALA A 459 1.71 -14.04 -4.68
CA ALA A 459 2.74 -14.86 -4.02
C ALA A 459 2.29 -16.30 -3.71
N LYS A 460 1.02 -16.66 -3.99
CA LYS A 460 0.41 -17.95 -3.66
C LYS A 460 0.38 -18.24 -2.16
N ILE A 461 0.09 -17.21 -1.35
CA ILE A 461 0.00 -17.29 0.11
C ILE A 461 -1.43 -17.00 0.52
N GLU A 462 -2.01 -17.85 1.36
CA GLU A 462 -3.32 -17.63 1.95
C GLU A 462 -3.26 -16.50 3.00
N TRP A 463 -4.24 -15.61 3.00
CA TRP A 463 -4.33 -14.53 3.98
C TRP A 463 -4.26 -15.01 5.43
N THR A 464 -4.84 -16.16 5.75
CA THR A 464 -4.78 -16.75 7.10
C THR A 464 -3.39 -17.23 7.48
N THR A 465 -2.63 -17.74 6.54
CA THR A 465 -1.23 -18.11 6.75
C THR A 465 -0.39 -16.86 7.00
N TRP A 466 -0.62 -15.79 6.22
CA TRP A 466 -0.04 -14.48 6.46
C TRP A 466 -0.37 -13.93 7.85
N LEU A 467 -1.65 -13.96 8.24
CA LEU A 467 -2.08 -13.47 9.55
C LEU A 467 -1.41 -14.25 10.70
N LYS A 468 -1.32 -15.58 10.61
CA LYS A 468 -0.62 -16.40 11.61
C LYS A 468 0.87 -16.04 11.69
N PHE A 469 1.51 -15.76 10.55
CA PHE A 469 2.91 -15.34 10.48
C PHE A 469 3.12 -13.98 11.14
N ALA A 470 2.35 -12.97 10.75
CA ALA A 470 2.57 -11.57 11.10
C ALA A 470 1.98 -11.16 12.45
N LEU A 471 1.00 -11.91 13.02
CA LEU A 471 0.21 -11.49 14.18
C LEU A 471 1.07 -11.03 15.37
N LYS A 472 2.14 -11.75 15.70
CA LYS A 472 3.03 -11.38 16.81
C LYS A 472 3.73 -10.05 16.56
N LEU A 473 4.16 -9.82 15.33
CA LEU A 473 4.79 -8.56 14.93
C LEU A 473 3.77 -7.43 14.94
N ILE A 474 2.57 -7.63 14.40
CA ILE A 474 1.50 -6.64 14.37
C ILE A 474 1.14 -6.16 15.78
N VAL A 475 0.98 -7.08 16.72
CA VAL A 475 0.74 -6.73 18.14
C VAL A 475 1.91 -5.93 18.72
N ALA A 476 3.15 -6.36 18.47
CA ALA A 476 4.34 -5.65 18.95
C ALA A 476 4.44 -4.23 18.34
N LEU A 477 4.19 -4.08 17.04
CA LEU A 477 4.16 -2.78 16.35
C LEU A 477 3.07 -1.89 16.92
N SER A 478 1.84 -2.42 17.15
CA SER A 478 0.73 -1.67 17.76
C SER A 478 1.09 -1.12 19.13
N VAL A 479 1.69 -1.95 19.97
CA VAL A 479 2.12 -1.55 21.33
C VAL A 479 3.21 -0.48 21.26
N VAL A 480 4.23 -0.68 20.41
CA VAL A 480 5.32 0.29 20.27
C VAL A 480 4.81 1.63 19.73
N CYS A 481 3.95 1.62 18.70
CA CYS A 481 3.34 2.84 18.18
C CYS A 481 2.50 3.55 19.24
N ALA A 482 1.65 2.83 19.98
CA ALA A 482 0.85 3.41 21.06
C ALA A 482 1.73 4.04 22.14
N ILE A 483 2.84 3.40 22.53
CA ILE A 483 3.78 3.95 23.51
C ILE A 483 4.45 5.22 22.99
N LEU A 484 5.03 5.18 21.77
CA LEU A 484 5.74 6.31 21.18
C LEU A 484 4.81 7.53 21.02
N LEU A 485 3.58 7.30 20.55
CA LEU A 485 2.59 8.36 20.34
C LEU A 485 2.02 8.88 21.67
N THR A 486 1.90 8.03 22.70
CA THR A 486 1.53 8.48 24.04
C THR A 486 2.60 9.39 24.65
N VAL A 487 3.88 9.00 24.50
CA VAL A 487 5.00 9.84 24.94
C VAL A 487 5.00 11.17 24.18
N ALA A 488 4.82 11.15 22.85
CA ALA A 488 4.71 12.37 22.06
C ALA A 488 3.55 13.26 22.53
N CYS A 489 2.36 12.69 22.77
CA CYS A 489 1.17 13.41 23.22
C CYS A 489 1.32 14.09 24.61
N VAL A 490 2.26 13.61 25.43
CA VAL A 490 2.53 14.19 26.75
C VAL A 490 3.67 15.23 26.69
N LEU A 491 4.59 15.10 25.74
CA LEU A 491 5.79 15.95 25.63
C LEU A 491 5.59 17.16 24.69
N ILE A 492 4.72 17.04 23.72
CA ILE A 492 4.42 18.06 22.69
C ILE A 492 3.03 18.63 22.94
#